data_61be4ccf6a644ad96abc45e7486f21b1
#
_entry.id   61be4ccf6a644ad96abc45e7486f21b1
#
_cell.length_a   1.000
_cell.length_b   1.000
_cell.length_c   1.000
_cell.angle_alpha   90.00
_cell.angle_beta   90.00
_cell.angle_gamma   90.00
#
_symmetry.space_group_name_H-M   'P 1'
#
loop_
_entity.id
_entity.type
_entity.pdbx_description
1 polymer ?
#
loop_
_entity_poly.entity_id
_entity_poly.type
_entity_poly.pdbx_seq_one_letter_code
_entity_poly.pdbx_strand_id
1 'polypeptide(L)'
;MKIGLYNIEPKINNTALMKISQYHKDRGHEVEWYIEWNHHLYGKIYCSSLFNFTDKSQVPEGAICGGTGFDIRSKLPEEIENSNLDYSIYPNCKSSYIWFSRGCIRNCPFCIVREKEGYLKAAKPTKLNPNGNIIEIMDNNFFANPKWGAAEEHLKRWGLPVKFSSGIDVRIFEPDHAEFLLKWIKKIRGSIHIAWDNPRDDLYDKIKEITKYIKTRYLMCYILVGYWSNEREDIMRINKVMELEIDPFVMVYNKKDPYQRSIARWANRNRLRKSCEWENYKYRVEQSIPEAK
;
A
#
# COMPACT_ATOMS: atom_id res chain seq x y z
N MET A 1 3.63 -27.47 20.69
CA MET A 1 4.78 -27.30 19.77
C MET A 1 5.19 -25.84 19.79
N LYS A 2 6.49 -25.57 19.72
CA LYS A 2 7.01 -24.20 19.67
C LYS A 2 7.20 -23.74 18.22
N ILE A 3 6.74 -22.53 17.89
CA ILE A 3 6.74 -21.95 16.55
C ILE A 3 7.60 -20.67 16.56
N GLY A 4 8.60 -20.63 15.67
CA GLY A 4 9.43 -19.45 15.44
C GLY A 4 8.89 -18.60 14.29
N LEU A 5 8.83 -17.29 14.46
CA LEU A 5 8.48 -16.33 13.40
C LEU A 5 9.70 -15.48 13.05
N TYR A 6 9.98 -15.32 11.76
CA TYR A 6 11.07 -14.49 11.28
C TYR A 6 10.57 -13.50 10.21
N ASN A 7 10.70 -12.22 10.51
CA ASN A 7 10.30 -11.13 9.60
C ASN A 7 11.54 -10.49 8.98
N ILE A 8 11.73 -10.63 7.68
CA ILE A 8 12.86 -10.05 6.94
C ILE A 8 12.86 -8.53 7.01
N GLU A 9 11.67 -7.91 7.09
CA GLU A 9 11.51 -6.46 7.23
C GLU A 9 10.97 -6.10 8.64
N PRO A 10 11.81 -6.15 9.69
CA PRO A 10 11.34 -6.08 11.09
C PRO A 10 10.65 -4.77 11.47
N LYS A 11 10.85 -3.70 10.68
CA LYS A 11 10.18 -2.40 10.87
C LYS A 11 8.78 -2.34 10.27
N ILE A 12 8.36 -3.35 9.54
CA ILE A 12 7.06 -3.41 8.87
C ILE A 12 6.25 -4.54 9.49
N ASN A 13 5.04 -4.23 9.96
CA ASN A 13 4.13 -5.23 10.49
C ASN A 13 3.70 -6.18 9.37
N ASN A 14 3.97 -7.46 9.52
CA ASN A 14 3.70 -8.48 8.52
C ASN A 14 2.42 -9.24 8.84
N THR A 15 1.36 -8.97 8.08
CA THR A 15 0.04 -9.56 8.33
C THR A 15 -0.02 -11.06 8.08
N ALA A 16 0.86 -11.61 7.24
CA ALA A 16 0.95 -13.07 7.05
C ALA A 16 1.48 -13.74 8.32
N LEU A 17 2.53 -13.19 8.94
CA LEU A 17 3.05 -13.68 10.22
C LEU A 17 2.03 -13.51 11.35
N MET A 18 1.23 -12.43 11.35
CA MET A 18 0.15 -12.24 12.32
C MET A 18 -0.92 -13.35 12.19
N LYS A 19 -1.28 -13.74 10.96
CA LYS A 19 -2.23 -14.84 10.71
C LYS A 19 -1.65 -16.20 11.13
N ILE A 20 -0.38 -16.45 10.79
CA ILE A 20 0.34 -17.66 11.21
C ILE A 20 0.37 -17.77 12.73
N SER A 21 0.69 -16.67 13.41
CA SER A 21 0.71 -16.62 14.87
C SER A 21 -0.65 -16.97 15.47
N GLN A 22 -1.71 -16.31 15.01
CA GLN A 22 -3.06 -16.57 15.50
C GLN A 22 -3.50 -18.02 15.28
N TYR A 23 -3.26 -18.55 14.07
CA TYR A 23 -3.57 -19.93 13.72
C TYR A 23 -2.94 -20.94 14.67
N HIS A 24 -1.66 -20.73 14.99
CA HIS A 24 -0.93 -21.63 15.88
C HIS A 24 -1.34 -21.46 17.35
N LYS A 25 -1.56 -20.23 17.81
CA LYS A 25 -2.05 -19.97 19.18
C LYS A 25 -3.43 -20.57 19.43
N ASP A 26 -4.34 -20.49 18.45
CA ASP A 26 -5.68 -21.10 18.53
C ASP A 26 -5.62 -22.64 18.66
N ARG A 27 -4.47 -23.24 18.34
CA ARG A 27 -4.19 -24.70 18.48
C ARG A 27 -3.33 -25.05 19.70
N GLY A 28 -3.13 -24.08 20.59
CA GLY A 28 -2.37 -24.30 21.83
C GLY A 28 -0.85 -24.38 21.61
N HIS A 29 -0.34 -23.90 20.48
CA HIS A 29 1.09 -23.82 20.24
C HIS A 29 1.67 -22.57 20.87
N GLU A 30 2.89 -22.65 21.38
CA GLU A 30 3.69 -21.50 21.79
C GLU A 30 4.25 -20.80 20.54
N VAL A 31 4.08 -19.49 20.43
CA VAL A 31 4.55 -18.71 19.28
C VAL A 31 5.38 -17.53 19.76
N GLU A 32 6.60 -17.41 19.23
CA GLU A 32 7.49 -16.29 19.52
C GLU A 32 8.30 -15.85 18.28
N TRP A 33 8.97 -14.72 18.38
CA TRP A 33 9.98 -14.36 17.40
C TRP A 33 11.14 -15.34 17.45
N TYR A 34 11.60 -15.76 16.26
CA TYR A 34 12.72 -16.70 16.15
C TYR A 34 13.96 -16.16 16.84
N ILE A 35 14.60 -17.02 17.65
CA ILE A 35 15.85 -16.77 18.34
C ILE A 35 16.82 -17.86 17.90
N GLU A 36 17.93 -17.48 17.29
CA GLU A 36 18.89 -18.42 16.68
C GLU A 36 19.40 -19.48 17.65
N TRP A 37 19.77 -19.08 18.88
CA TRP A 37 20.23 -20.01 19.92
C TRP A 37 19.21 -21.08 20.32
N ASN A 38 17.94 -20.82 20.07
CA ASN A 38 16.83 -21.70 20.37
C ASN A 38 16.36 -22.50 19.14
N HIS A 39 17.13 -22.52 18.05
CA HIS A 39 16.73 -23.13 16.78
C HIS A 39 16.20 -24.55 16.97
N HIS A 40 16.89 -25.38 17.74
CA HIS A 40 16.57 -26.78 18.03
C HIS A 40 15.24 -26.99 18.80
N LEU A 41 14.70 -25.93 19.42
CA LEU A 41 13.43 -25.98 20.16
C LEU A 41 12.21 -25.79 19.29
N TYR A 42 12.36 -25.22 18.07
CA TYR A 42 11.25 -24.94 17.20
C TYR A 42 10.84 -26.19 16.42
N GLY A 43 9.56 -26.54 16.51
CA GLY A 43 8.98 -27.57 15.66
C GLY A 43 8.70 -27.08 14.25
N LYS A 44 8.48 -25.77 14.08
CA LYS A 44 8.39 -25.08 12.78
C LYS A 44 8.89 -23.66 12.91
N ILE A 45 9.53 -23.16 11.84
CA ILE A 45 9.95 -21.76 11.70
C ILE A 45 9.29 -21.22 10.43
N TYR A 46 8.63 -20.06 10.54
CA TYR A 46 8.05 -19.36 9.40
C TYR A 46 8.82 -18.09 9.13
N CYS A 47 9.24 -17.89 7.89
CA CYS A 47 9.95 -16.71 7.44
C CYS A 47 9.12 -15.98 6.39
N SER A 48 8.95 -14.68 6.53
CA SER A 48 8.22 -13.87 5.54
C SER A 48 9.02 -12.66 5.08
N SER A 49 8.98 -12.41 3.76
CA SER A 49 9.56 -11.21 3.13
C SER A 49 8.52 -10.52 2.25
N LEU A 50 8.48 -9.19 2.32
CA LEU A 50 7.61 -8.34 1.51
C LEU A 50 8.28 -7.93 0.19
N PHE A 51 9.60 -7.73 0.18
CA PHE A 51 10.32 -7.18 -0.97
C PHE A 51 11.36 -8.15 -1.50
N ASN A 52 11.43 -8.28 -2.82
CA ASN A 52 12.40 -9.16 -3.50
C ASN A 52 13.85 -8.67 -3.40
N PHE A 53 14.05 -7.37 -3.18
CA PHE A 53 15.36 -6.74 -3.07
C PHE A 53 15.94 -6.71 -1.64
N THR A 54 15.17 -7.12 -0.62
CA THR A 54 15.69 -7.21 0.75
C THR A 54 16.63 -8.40 0.87
N ASP A 55 17.74 -8.22 1.58
CA ASP A 55 18.70 -9.29 1.86
C ASP A 55 18.03 -10.43 2.63
N LYS A 56 18.31 -11.65 2.22
CA LYS A 56 17.76 -12.91 2.77
C LYS A 56 18.86 -13.83 3.33
N SER A 57 20.09 -13.34 3.45
CA SER A 57 21.23 -14.13 3.94
C SER A 57 21.04 -14.67 5.37
N GLN A 58 20.17 -14.03 6.15
CA GLN A 58 19.91 -14.37 7.56
C GLN A 58 18.65 -15.24 7.73
N VAL A 59 18.11 -15.84 6.66
CA VAL A 59 16.94 -16.73 6.76
C VAL A 59 17.33 -17.98 7.57
N PRO A 60 16.57 -18.32 8.62
CA PRO A 60 16.84 -19.53 9.42
C PRO A 60 16.82 -20.80 8.58
N GLU A 61 17.73 -21.71 8.83
CA GLU A 61 17.75 -23.02 8.18
C GLU A 61 16.42 -23.77 8.42
N GLY A 62 15.92 -24.45 7.39
CA GLY A 62 14.67 -25.21 7.47
C GLY A 62 13.41 -24.34 7.62
N ALA A 63 13.50 -23.02 7.53
CA ALA A 63 12.33 -22.14 7.60
C ALA A 63 11.38 -22.32 6.41
N ILE A 64 10.08 -22.34 6.71
CA ILE A 64 9.00 -22.27 5.71
C ILE A 64 8.89 -20.81 5.25
N CYS A 65 9.43 -20.53 4.05
CA CYS A 65 9.52 -19.17 3.50
C CYS A 65 8.28 -18.81 2.69
N GLY A 66 7.82 -17.56 2.82
CA GLY A 66 6.68 -17.04 2.08
C GLY A 66 6.67 -15.53 1.97
N GLY A 67 5.63 -15.02 1.31
CA GLY A 67 5.46 -13.60 1.04
C GLY A 67 6.03 -13.17 -0.31
N THR A 68 5.64 -11.97 -0.75
CA THR A 68 5.94 -11.42 -2.09
C THR A 68 7.43 -11.30 -2.39
N GLY A 69 8.25 -11.15 -1.34
CA GLY A 69 9.70 -11.03 -1.47
C GLY A 69 10.40 -12.35 -1.84
N PHE A 70 9.79 -13.50 -1.55
CA PHE A 70 10.27 -14.80 -1.98
C PHE A 70 9.64 -15.24 -3.30
N ASP A 71 8.30 -15.24 -3.33
CA ASP A 71 7.53 -15.59 -4.52
C ASP A 71 6.19 -14.84 -4.51
N ILE A 72 5.92 -14.14 -5.62
CA ILE A 72 4.68 -13.36 -5.78
C ILE A 72 3.42 -14.25 -5.72
N ARG A 73 3.54 -15.52 -6.13
CA ARG A 73 2.45 -16.50 -6.14
C ARG A 73 2.28 -17.23 -4.82
N SER A 74 3.23 -17.06 -3.90
CA SER A 74 3.15 -17.67 -2.57
C SER A 74 1.87 -17.24 -1.84
N LYS A 75 1.09 -18.20 -1.35
CA LYS A 75 -0.15 -18.00 -0.60
C LYS A 75 -0.08 -18.78 0.70
N LEU A 76 -0.71 -18.26 1.72
CA LEU A 76 -0.95 -19.00 2.93
C LEU A 76 -1.95 -20.14 2.65
N PRO A 77 -1.83 -21.30 3.31
CA PRO A 77 -2.90 -22.29 3.37
C PRO A 77 -4.21 -21.61 3.79
N GLU A 78 -5.33 -22.08 3.23
CA GLU A 78 -6.64 -21.43 3.42
C GLU A 78 -7.04 -21.31 4.90
N GLU A 79 -6.73 -22.32 5.70
CA GLU A 79 -7.00 -22.33 7.13
C GLU A 79 -6.21 -21.22 7.89
N ILE A 80 -4.98 -20.90 7.45
CA ILE A 80 -4.18 -19.81 8.00
C ILE A 80 -4.66 -18.46 7.44
N GLU A 81 -4.98 -18.41 6.14
CA GLU A 81 -5.47 -17.19 5.49
C GLU A 81 -6.78 -16.69 6.14
N ASN A 82 -7.62 -17.58 6.61
CA ASN A 82 -8.88 -17.27 7.28
C ASN A 82 -8.74 -16.93 8.77
N SER A 83 -7.53 -17.03 9.35
CA SER A 83 -7.29 -16.64 10.73
C SER A 83 -7.37 -15.15 10.94
N ASN A 84 -7.75 -14.72 12.16
CA ASN A 84 -7.62 -13.33 12.57
C ASN A 84 -6.14 -12.90 12.62
N LEU A 85 -5.90 -11.61 12.84
CA LEU A 85 -4.57 -11.05 13.02
C LEU A 85 -4.18 -11.07 14.50
N ASP A 86 -3.07 -11.71 14.83
CA ASP A 86 -2.48 -11.62 16.16
C ASP A 86 -1.63 -10.35 16.29
N TYR A 87 -2.21 -9.33 16.88
CA TYR A 87 -1.53 -8.06 17.13
C TYR A 87 -0.52 -8.11 18.27
N SER A 88 -0.54 -9.16 19.11
CA SER A 88 0.37 -9.29 20.25
C SER A 88 1.84 -9.42 19.83
N ILE A 89 2.11 -9.93 18.61
CA ILE A 89 3.48 -10.01 18.08
C ILE A 89 4.03 -8.64 17.61
N TYR A 90 3.16 -7.62 17.51
CA TYR A 90 3.52 -6.23 17.21
C TYR A 90 2.89 -5.28 18.22
N PRO A 91 3.35 -5.24 19.48
CA PRO A 91 2.68 -4.52 20.57
C PRO A 91 2.58 -3.00 20.35
N ASN A 92 3.47 -2.45 19.53
CA ASN A 92 3.47 -1.02 19.17
C ASN A 92 2.57 -0.69 17.98
N CYS A 93 1.95 -1.69 17.34
CA CYS A 93 1.00 -1.47 16.25
C CYS A 93 -0.25 -0.78 16.76
N LYS A 94 -0.61 0.37 16.16
CA LYS A 94 -1.83 1.12 16.48
C LYS A 94 -2.91 0.97 15.41
N SER A 95 -2.61 0.32 14.29
CA SER A 95 -3.54 0.08 13.20
C SER A 95 -4.29 -1.23 13.40
N SER A 96 -5.58 -1.22 13.02
CA SER A 96 -6.37 -2.41 12.73
C SER A 96 -6.39 -2.60 11.22
N TYR A 97 -5.71 -3.62 10.69
CA TYR A 97 -5.67 -3.92 9.26
C TYR A 97 -6.95 -4.64 8.83
N ILE A 98 -7.76 -4.01 8.01
CA ILE A 98 -9.08 -4.52 7.61
C ILE A 98 -9.18 -4.63 6.09
N TRP A 99 -9.66 -5.75 5.61
CA TRP A 99 -10.06 -5.98 4.22
C TRP A 99 -11.57 -6.17 4.16
N PHE A 100 -12.22 -5.44 3.27
CA PHE A 100 -13.61 -5.70 2.83
C PHE A 100 -13.61 -6.43 1.49
N SER A 101 -12.51 -6.31 0.74
CA SER A 101 -12.27 -7.05 -0.49
C SER A 101 -10.77 -7.33 -0.70
N ARG A 102 -10.48 -8.33 -1.53
CA ARG A 102 -9.14 -8.71 -1.99
C ARG A 102 -9.14 -8.78 -3.52
N GLY A 103 -7.96 -8.57 -4.11
CA GLY A 103 -7.83 -8.54 -5.56
C GLY A 103 -8.21 -7.20 -6.17
N CYS A 104 -8.36 -7.14 -7.49
CA CYS A 104 -8.71 -5.92 -8.19
C CYS A 104 -9.47 -6.21 -9.49
N ILE A 105 -10.38 -5.30 -9.90
CA ILE A 105 -11.05 -5.35 -11.21
C ILE A 105 -10.11 -5.01 -12.36
N ARG A 106 -9.02 -4.27 -12.08
CA ARG A 106 -8.02 -3.87 -13.09
C ARG A 106 -6.97 -4.95 -13.27
N ASN A 107 -6.38 -4.97 -14.45
CA ASN A 107 -5.23 -5.80 -14.79
C ASN A 107 -4.09 -4.91 -15.31
N CYS A 108 -3.65 -3.97 -14.48
CA CYS A 108 -2.56 -3.07 -14.83
C CYS A 108 -1.26 -3.86 -14.95
N PRO A 109 -0.55 -3.81 -16.10
CA PRO A 109 0.61 -4.67 -16.34
C PRO A 109 1.80 -4.47 -15.38
N PHE A 110 1.89 -3.28 -14.77
CA PHE A 110 2.92 -2.98 -13.77
C PHE A 110 2.54 -3.42 -12.34
N CYS A 111 1.26 -3.83 -12.12
CA CYS A 111 0.72 -4.07 -10.80
C CYS A 111 0.66 -5.57 -10.48
N ILE A 112 1.21 -5.93 -9.33
CA ILE A 112 1.27 -7.33 -8.87
C ILE A 112 -0.07 -7.87 -8.35
N VAL A 113 -1.07 -7.01 -8.10
CA VAL A 113 -2.29 -7.40 -7.40
C VAL A 113 -3.03 -8.53 -8.11
N ARG A 114 -3.14 -8.45 -9.45
CA ARG A 114 -3.84 -9.48 -10.24
C ARG A 114 -3.15 -10.83 -10.20
N GLU A 115 -1.82 -10.85 -10.23
CA GLU A 115 -1.04 -12.08 -10.14
C GLU A 115 -1.09 -12.66 -8.73
N LYS A 116 -0.99 -11.81 -7.69
CA LYS A 116 -0.95 -12.24 -6.31
C LYS A 116 -2.32 -12.60 -5.73
N GLU A 117 -3.31 -11.75 -5.95
CA GLU A 117 -4.62 -11.87 -5.28
C GLU A 117 -5.75 -12.28 -6.22
N GLY A 118 -5.55 -12.13 -7.53
CA GLY A 118 -6.53 -12.47 -8.57
C GLY A 118 -7.58 -11.39 -8.79
N TYR A 119 -8.76 -11.82 -9.25
CA TYR A 119 -9.92 -10.97 -9.43
C TYR A 119 -10.47 -10.49 -8.10
N LEU A 120 -11.20 -9.37 -8.14
CA LEU A 120 -11.86 -8.82 -6.98
C LEU A 120 -12.83 -9.85 -6.38
N LYS A 121 -12.72 -10.05 -5.08
CA LYS A 121 -13.64 -10.87 -4.29
C LYS A 121 -13.88 -10.23 -2.93
N ALA A 122 -15.09 -10.36 -2.40
CA ALA A 122 -15.40 -9.91 -1.05
C ALA A 122 -14.54 -10.66 -0.02
N ALA A 123 -14.15 -9.95 1.04
CA ALA A 123 -13.45 -10.51 2.19
C ALA A 123 -14.26 -10.26 3.46
N LYS A 124 -14.16 -11.17 4.42
CA LYS A 124 -14.75 -10.99 5.73
C LYS A 124 -13.78 -10.16 6.58
N PRO A 125 -14.23 -9.03 7.16
CA PRO A 125 -13.38 -8.21 8.02
C PRO A 125 -12.85 -9.02 9.22
N THR A 126 -11.57 -8.85 9.52
CA THR A 126 -10.92 -9.44 10.69
C THR A 126 -11.32 -8.69 11.98
N LYS A 127 -10.96 -9.24 13.14
CA LYS A 127 -11.11 -8.53 14.43
C LYS A 127 -10.20 -7.31 14.47
N LEU A 128 -10.66 -6.28 15.19
CA LEU A 128 -9.85 -5.10 15.44
C LEU A 128 -8.65 -5.43 16.34
N ASN A 129 -7.60 -4.62 16.22
CA ASN A 129 -6.51 -4.58 17.17
C ASN A 129 -7.02 -4.08 18.53
N PRO A 130 -6.92 -4.85 19.63
CA PRO A 130 -7.39 -4.42 20.94
C PRO A 130 -6.74 -3.11 21.44
N ASN A 131 -5.48 -2.86 21.01
CA ASN A 131 -4.69 -1.68 21.36
C ASN A 131 -4.66 -0.64 20.22
N GLY A 132 -5.47 -0.86 19.18
CA GLY A 132 -5.53 0.00 18.00
C GLY A 132 -6.39 1.23 18.22
N ASN A 133 -6.03 2.30 17.53
CA ASN A 133 -6.78 3.56 17.55
C ASN A 133 -7.09 4.09 16.15
N ILE A 134 -6.79 3.29 15.11
CA ILE A 134 -7.05 3.61 13.71
C ILE A 134 -7.40 2.33 12.93
N ILE A 135 -8.33 2.43 12.01
CA ILE A 135 -8.63 1.39 11.02
C ILE A 135 -7.87 1.71 9.75
N GLU A 136 -7.05 0.79 9.31
CA GLU A 136 -6.36 0.86 8.02
C GLU A 136 -7.04 -0.09 7.03
N ILE A 137 -7.76 0.49 6.07
CA ILE A 137 -8.44 -0.25 5.00
C ILE A 137 -7.39 -0.66 3.97
N MET A 138 -7.24 -1.96 3.81
CA MET A 138 -6.19 -2.59 3.00
C MET A 138 -6.67 -3.04 1.62
N ASP A 139 -7.90 -2.72 1.24
CA ASP A 139 -8.47 -3.04 -0.06
C ASP A 139 -7.65 -2.41 -1.19
N ASN A 140 -7.34 -3.17 -2.23
CA ASN A 140 -6.57 -2.65 -3.38
C ASN A 140 -7.38 -1.64 -4.23
N ASN A 141 -8.70 -1.77 -4.24
CA ASN A 141 -9.62 -0.85 -4.92
C ASN A 141 -10.97 -0.90 -4.18
N PHE A 142 -11.10 -0.08 -3.15
CA PHE A 142 -12.22 -0.16 -2.19
C PHE A 142 -13.59 -0.02 -2.86
N PHE A 143 -13.78 0.99 -3.70
CA PHE A 143 -15.07 1.25 -4.36
C PHE A 143 -15.38 0.30 -5.51
N ALA A 144 -14.43 -0.50 -5.95
CA ALA A 144 -14.71 -1.57 -6.90
C ALA A 144 -15.46 -2.76 -6.27
N ASN A 145 -15.46 -2.88 -4.95
CA ASN A 145 -16.25 -3.86 -4.23
C ASN A 145 -17.75 -3.49 -4.32
N PRO A 146 -18.62 -4.28 -4.97
CA PRO A 146 -20.03 -3.92 -5.10
C PRO A 146 -20.77 -3.83 -3.75
N LYS A 147 -20.16 -4.36 -2.68
CA LYS A 147 -20.68 -4.30 -1.31
C LYS A 147 -19.94 -3.27 -0.44
N TRP A 148 -19.27 -2.28 -1.03
CA TRP A 148 -18.52 -1.26 -0.28
C TRP A 148 -19.40 -0.51 0.74
N GLY A 149 -20.69 -0.30 0.44
CA GLY A 149 -21.64 0.34 1.36
C GLY A 149 -21.81 -0.43 2.68
N ALA A 150 -21.70 -1.76 2.68
CA ALA A 150 -21.74 -2.55 3.91
C ALA A 150 -20.55 -2.27 4.84
N ALA A 151 -19.42 -1.78 4.32
CA ALA A 151 -18.29 -1.36 5.13
C ALA A 151 -18.65 -0.18 6.06
N GLU A 152 -19.56 0.70 5.63
CA GLU A 152 -19.96 1.87 6.42
C GLU A 152 -20.56 1.47 7.76
N GLU A 153 -21.37 0.41 7.81
CA GLU A 153 -21.97 -0.08 9.06
C GLU A 153 -20.90 -0.60 10.04
N HIS A 154 -19.90 -1.32 9.51
CA HIS A 154 -18.75 -1.74 10.32
C HIS A 154 -17.99 -0.54 10.88
N LEU A 155 -17.68 0.43 10.03
CA LEU A 155 -16.93 1.63 10.43
C LEU A 155 -17.69 2.46 11.45
N LYS A 156 -19.01 2.62 11.29
CA LYS A 156 -19.88 3.30 12.28
C LYS A 156 -19.83 2.62 13.64
N ARG A 157 -20.00 1.29 13.65
CA ARG A 157 -19.98 0.50 14.89
C ARG A 157 -18.63 0.56 15.59
N TRP A 158 -17.53 0.54 14.84
CA TRP A 158 -16.19 0.61 15.43
C TRP A 158 -15.80 2.02 15.87
N GLY A 159 -16.31 3.06 15.23
CA GLY A 159 -16.16 4.46 15.64
C GLY A 159 -14.76 5.06 15.56
N LEU A 160 -13.76 4.30 15.09
CA LEU A 160 -12.35 4.70 15.01
C LEU A 160 -12.06 5.56 13.76
N PRO A 161 -10.98 6.36 13.79
CA PRO A 161 -10.44 6.99 12.59
C PRO A 161 -10.09 5.96 11.51
N VAL A 162 -10.17 6.38 10.25
CA VAL A 162 -9.98 5.52 9.08
C VAL A 162 -8.81 6.03 8.23
N LYS A 163 -8.02 5.12 7.69
CA LYS A 163 -6.98 5.39 6.68
C LYS A 163 -7.21 4.45 5.51
N PHE A 164 -7.17 5.00 4.29
CA PHE A 164 -7.15 4.22 3.07
C PHE A 164 -5.71 4.01 2.64
N SER A 165 -5.25 2.77 2.60
CA SER A 165 -3.85 2.44 2.26
C SER A 165 -3.62 2.41 0.76
N SER A 166 -4.65 2.14 -0.04
CA SER A 166 -4.59 2.11 -1.50
C SER A 166 -5.28 3.32 -2.12
N GLY A 167 -4.96 3.58 -3.39
CA GLY A 167 -5.59 4.64 -4.15
C GLY A 167 -7.03 4.30 -4.56
N ILE A 168 -7.84 5.34 -4.70
CA ILE A 168 -9.20 5.26 -5.24
C ILE A 168 -9.11 5.36 -6.77
N ASP A 169 -9.74 4.43 -7.46
CA ASP A 169 -9.84 4.43 -8.92
C ASP A 169 -10.85 5.48 -9.40
N VAL A 170 -10.35 6.61 -9.88
CA VAL A 170 -11.17 7.74 -10.33
C VAL A 170 -12.09 7.40 -11.49
N ARG A 171 -11.80 6.34 -12.26
CA ARG A 171 -12.60 5.92 -13.42
C ARG A 171 -13.97 5.35 -13.05
N ILE A 172 -14.10 4.87 -11.81
CA ILE A 172 -15.34 4.31 -11.26
C ILE A 172 -15.89 5.16 -10.10
N PHE A 173 -15.35 6.37 -9.94
CA PHE A 173 -15.80 7.25 -8.86
C PHE A 173 -17.16 7.84 -9.19
N GLU A 174 -18.11 7.73 -8.25
CA GLU A 174 -19.48 8.19 -8.36
C GLU A 174 -19.84 9.11 -7.19
N PRO A 175 -20.91 9.90 -7.27
CA PRO A 175 -21.36 10.79 -6.20
C PRO A 175 -21.54 10.10 -4.83
N ASP A 176 -22.08 8.88 -4.82
CA ASP A 176 -22.28 8.09 -3.58
C ASP A 176 -20.97 7.78 -2.89
N HIS A 177 -19.89 7.58 -3.65
CA HIS A 177 -18.54 7.41 -3.10
C HIS A 177 -18.05 8.69 -2.43
N ALA A 178 -18.37 9.85 -3.02
CA ALA A 178 -18.07 11.14 -2.41
C ALA A 178 -18.82 11.34 -1.10
N GLU A 179 -20.11 11.03 -1.05
CA GLU A 179 -20.91 11.10 0.16
C GLU A 179 -20.33 10.23 1.28
N PHE A 180 -19.96 8.99 0.96
CA PHE A 180 -19.29 8.11 1.91
C PHE A 180 -18.02 8.75 2.45
N LEU A 181 -17.11 9.23 1.59
CA LEU A 181 -15.86 9.85 2.02
C LEU A 181 -16.11 11.10 2.86
N LEU A 182 -17.09 11.93 2.53
CA LEU A 182 -17.44 13.14 3.28
C LEU A 182 -17.94 12.83 4.69
N LYS A 183 -18.70 11.75 4.89
CA LYS A 183 -19.12 11.29 6.23
C LYS A 183 -17.91 10.98 7.12
N TRP A 184 -16.82 10.49 6.51
CA TRP A 184 -15.60 10.08 7.23
C TRP A 184 -14.48 11.11 7.19
N ILE A 185 -14.58 12.18 6.41
CA ILE A 185 -13.48 13.12 6.10
C ILE A 185 -12.77 13.66 7.35
N LYS A 186 -13.50 13.93 8.42
CA LYS A 186 -12.94 14.40 9.70
C LYS A 186 -12.20 13.30 10.47
N LYS A 187 -12.50 12.05 10.18
CA LYS A 187 -11.90 10.86 10.79
C LYS A 187 -10.86 10.20 9.89
N ILE A 188 -10.74 10.63 8.62
CA ILE A 188 -9.70 10.13 7.73
C ILE A 188 -8.35 10.64 8.21
N ARG A 189 -7.39 9.74 8.31
CA ARG A 189 -5.99 10.03 8.63
C ARG A 189 -5.15 9.97 7.37
N GLY A 190 -4.37 11.01 7.12
CA GLY A 190 -3.62 11.19 5.90
C GLY A 190 -4.48 11.70 4.74
N SER A 191 -3.96 11.58 3.53
CA SER A 191 -4.64 11.97 2.31
C SER A 191 -5.47 10.82 1.74
N ILE A 192 -6.51 11.18 1.00
CA ILE A 192 -7.21 10.26 0.10
C ILE A 192 -6.39 10.20 -1.18
N HIS A 193 -5.92 9.03 -1.53
CA HIS A 193 -5.07 8.83 -2.70
C HIS A 193 -5.95 8.49 -3.91
N ILE A 194 -5.69 9.19 -5.02
CA ILE A 194 -6.18 8.86 -6.35
C ILE A 194 -4.99 8.54 -7.25
N ALA A 195 -5.19 8.03 -8.48
CA ALA A 195 -4.07 7.65 -9.33
C ALA A 195 -4.31 8.05 -10.79
N TRP A 196 -3.24 8.53 -11.44
CA TRP A 196 -3.16 8.77 -12.87
C TRP A 196 -1.87 8.16 -13.44
N ASP A 197 -1.86 6.86 -13.60
CA ASP A 197 -0.65 6.10 -13.97
C ASP A 197 -0.41 6.06 -15.48
N ASN A 198 -1.48 5.92 -16.28
CA ASN A 198 -1.37 5.81 -17.73
C ASN A 198 -1.59 7.18 -18.39
N PRO A 199 -0.61 7.73 -19.14
CA PRO A 199 -0.76 9.02 -19.83
C PRO A 199 -1.81 9.00 -20.95
N ARG A 200 -2.17 7.81 -21.46
CA ARG A 200 -3.21 7.65 -22.49
C ARG A 200 -4.63 7.69 -21.93
N ASP A 201 -4.79 7.51 -20.61
CA ASP A 201 -6.06 7.69 -19.93
C ASP A 201 -6.27 9.20 -19.72
N ASP A 202 -7.27 9.80 -20.34
CA ASP A 202 -7.62 11.19 -20.03
C ASP A 202 -8.46 11.23 -18.76
N LEU A 203 -7.79 11.43 -17.63
CA LEU A 203 -8.41 11.45 -16.31
C LEU A 203 -8.56 12.86 -15.72
N TYR A 204 -8.14 13.90 -16.44
CA TYR A 204 -8.18 15.27 -15.92
C TYR A 204 -9.58 15.69 -15.47
N ASP A 205 -10.58 15.53 -16.34
CA ASP A 205 -11.95 15.93 -16.03
C ASP A 205 -12.56 15.06 -14.91
N LYS A 206 -12.24 13.79 -14.84
CA LYS A 206 -12.64 12.91 -13.75
C LYS A 206 -12.03 13.34 -12.41
N ILE A 207 -10.75 13.68 -12.40
CA ILE A 207 -10.06 14.18 -11.19
C ILE A 207 -10.62 15.54 -10.80
N LYS A 208 -10.87 16.43 -11.76
CA LYS A 208 -11.51 17.74 -11.54
C LYS A 208 -12.92 17.59 -10.97
N GLU A 209 -13.68 16.59 -11.42
CA GLU A 209 -15.01 16.30 -10.88
C GLU A 209 -14.94 15.97 -9.38
N ILE A 210 -13.99 15.13 -8.95
CA ILE A 210 -13.81 14.78 -7.54
C ILE A 210 -13.57 16.04 -6.67
N THR A 211 -12.87 17.05 -7.20
CA THR A 211 -12.60 18.29 -6.45
C THR A 211 -13.86 19.11 -6.14
N LYS A 212 -14.97 18.88 -6.84
CA LYS A 212 -16.27 19.49 -6.52
C LYS A 212 -16.83 18.99 -5.19
N TYR A 213 -16.50 17.76 -4.84
CA TYR A 213 -16.98 17.11 -3.61
C TYR A 213 -15.95 17.15 -2.49
N ILE A 214 -14.70 16.85 -2.79
CA ILE A 214 -13.62 16.69 -1.82
C ILE A 214 -12.61 17.81 -1.97
N LYS A 215 -12.37 18.56 -0.89
CA LYS A 215 -11.38 19.65 -0.89
C LYS A 215 -10.00 19.10 -1.23
N THR A 216 -9.29 19.77 -2.12
CA THR A 216 -8.00 19.35 -2.70
C THR A 216 -6.94 19.05 -1.65
N ARG A 217 -6.94 19.78 -0.52
CA ARG A 217 -6.05 19.52 0.63
C ARG A 217 -6.15 18.12 1.26
N TYR A 218 -7.22 17.38 0.97
CA TYR A 218 -7.40 15.99 1.40
C TYR A 218 -7.01 14.99 0.32
N LEU A 219 -6.67 15.45 -0.89
CA LEU A 219 -6.33 14.62 -2.02
C LEU A 219 -4.83 14.58 -2.27
N MET A 220 -4.34 13.44 -2.71
CA MET A 220 -3.01 13.24 -3.27
C MET A 220 -3.14 12.35 -4.49
N CYS A 221 -2.47 12.70 -5.59
CA CYS A 221 -2.53 11.92 -6.83
C CYS A 221 -1.23 11.17 -7.06
N TYR A 222 -1.30 9.84 -7.07
CA TYR A 222 -0.21 8.99 -7.53
C TYR A 222 -0.03 9.10 -9.04
N ILE A 223 1.21 9.25 -9.49
CA ILE A 223 1.57 9.33 -10.91
C ILE A 223 2.74 8.39 -11.15
N LEU A 224 2.50 7.29 -11.86
CA LEU A 224 3.56 6.37 -12.27
C LEU A 224 4.34 6.98 -13.44
N VAL A 225 5.67 7.04 -13.32
CA VAL A 225 6.58 7.53 -14.37
C VAL A 225 7.49 6.42 -14.89
N GLY A 226 7.81 6.50 -16.18
CA GLY A 226 8.81 5.63 -16.82
C GLY A 226 8.33 4.24 -17.20
N TYR A 227 7.02 3.93 -17.12
CA TYR A 227 6.46 2.66 -17.60
C TYR A 227 5.84 2.78 -19.00
N TRP A 228 4.87 3.67 -19.16
CA TRP A 228 4.19 3.93 -20.44
C TRP A 228 4.46 5.32 -20.99
N SER A 229 5.17 6.15 -20.21
CA SER A 229 5.30 7.57 -20.44
C SER A 229 6.73 7.99 -20.74
N ASN A 230 6.84 9.10 -21.43
CA ASN A 230 8.05 9.87 -21.61
C ASN A 230 8.02 11.11 -20.69
N GLU A 231 9.14 11.85 -20.64
CA GLU A 231 9.29 13.05 -19.80
C GLU A 231 8.17 14.07 -20.02
N ARG A 232 7.81 14.34 -21.30
CA ARG A 232 6.76 15.32 -21.63
C ARG A 232 5.40 14.92 -21.07
N GLU A 233 5.05 13.63 -21.18
CA GLU A 233 3.78 13.07 -20.66
C GLU A 233 3.77 13.06 -19.12
N ASP A 234 4.92 12.82 -18.50
CA ASP A 234 5.07 12.83 -17.05
C ASP A 234 4.84 14.23 -16.49
N ILE A 235 5.54 15.24 -17.05
CA ILE A 235 5.40 16.63 -16.65
C ILE A 235 3.99 17.16 -16.90
N MET A 236 3.40 16.80 -18.04
CA MET A 236 2.02 17.20 -18.37
C MET A 236 1.04 16.70 -17.28
N ARG A 237 1.11 15.43 -16.86
CA ARG A 237 0.23 14.91 -15.81
C ARG A 237 0.48 15.55 -14.45
N ILE A 238 1.76 15.75 -14.09
CA ILE A 238 2.13 16.42 -12.85
C ILE A 238 1.56 17.85 -12.81
N ASN A 239 1.76 18.63 -13.88
CA ASN A 239 1.27 20.00 -13.96
C ASN A 239 -0.26 20.06 -13.92
N LYS A 240 -0.97 19.21 -14.67
CA LYS A 240 -2.43 19.14 -14.64
C LYS A 240 -2.98 18.81 -13.25
N VAL A 241 -2.32 17.96 -12.49
CA VAL A 241 -2.70 17.65 -11.10
C VAL A 241 -2.44 18.87 -10.20
N MET A 242 -1.33 19.55 -10.39
CA MET A 242 -0.99 20.77 -9.64
C MET A 242 -1.93 21.95 -9.96
N GLU A 243 -2.39 22.10 -11.22
CA GLU A 243 -3.42 23.08 -11.62
C GLU A 243 -4.73 22.90 -10.84
N LEU A 244 -5.05 21.68 -10.46
CA LEU A 244 -6.20 21.36 -9.61
C LEU A 244 -5.92 21.52 -8.11
N GLU A 245 -4.78 22.08 -7.74
CA GLU A 245 -4.32 22.24 -6.35
C GLU A 245 -4.23 20.93 -5.57
N ILE A 246 -4.01 19.81 -6.27
CA ILE A 246 -3.81 18.49 -5.67
C ILE A 246 -2.31 18.22 -5.57
N ASP A 247 -1.87 17.64 -4.44
CA ASP A 247 -0.48 17.22 -4.27
C ASP A 247 -0.17 16.00 -5.15
N PRO A 248 0.76 16.11 -6.14
CA PRO A 248 1.23 14.95 -6.88
C PRO A 248 2.20 14.13 -6.02
N PHE A 249 2.13 12.80 -6.17
CA PHE A 249 3.11 11.87 -5.64
C PHE A 249 3.61 10.96 -6.77
N VAL A 250 4.82 11.23 -7.22
CA VAL A 250 5.44 10.50 -8.32
C VAL A 250 6.02 9.20 -7.82
N MET A 251 5.58 8.10 -8.43
CA MET A 251 6.10 6.75 -8.23
C MET A 251 6.99 6.37 -9.41
N VAL A 252 8.20 5.93 -9.12
CA VAL A 252 9.17 5.50 -10.12
C VAL A 252 9.01 4.03 -10.45
N TYR A 253 8.94 3.68 -11.74
CA TYR A 253 8.93 2.29 -12.17
C TYR A 253 10.33 1.66 -12.05
N ASN A 254 11.35 2.35 -12.57
CA ASN A 254 12.74 1.91 -12.49
C ASN A 254 13.53 2.79 -11.51
N LYS A 255 13.78 2.26 -10.32
CA LYS A 255 14.54 2.97 -9.26
C LYS A 255 16.01 3.24 -9.62
N LYS A 256 16.55 2.62 -10.67
CA LYS A 256 17.93 2.85 -11.16
C LYS A 256 18.01 3.96 -12.19
N ASP A 257 16.88 4.35 -12.78
CA ASP A 257 16.80 5.40 -13.79
C ASP A 257 17.02 6.80 -13.17
N PRO A 258 18.06 7.56 -13.60
CA PRO A 258 18.37 8.87 -13.04
C PRO A 258 17.25 9.89 -13.25
N TYR A 259 16.60 9.89 -14.43
CA TYR A 259 15.49 10.78 -14.75
C TYR A 259 14.32 10.53 -13.79
N GLN A 260 13.87 9.28 -13.66
CA GLN A 260 12.73 8.93 -12.80
C GLN A 260 13.00 9.28 -11.33
N ARG A 261 14.23 9.10 -10.85
CA ARG A 261 14.62 9.50 -9.50
C ARG A 261 14.61 11.02 -9.33
N SER A 262 15.07 11.75 -10.33
CA SER A 262 15.13 13.23 -10.29
C SER A 262 13.73 13.85 -10.30
N ILE A 263 12.85 13.39 -11.20
CA ILE A 263 11.48 13.91 -11.28
C ILE A 263 10.67 13.58 -10.02
N ALA A 264 10.83 12.37 -9.47
CA ALA A 264 10.20 12.01 -8.20
C ALA A 264 10.72 12.86 -7.03
N ARG A 265 12.04 13.13 -6.98
CA ARG A 265 12.62 14.01 -5.96
C ARG A 265 12.09 15.43 -6.06
N TRP A 266 11.92 15.97 -7.25
CA TRP A 266 11.36 17.29 -7.49
C TRP A 266 9.87 17.34 -7.12
N ALA A 267 9.06 16.47 -7.71
CA ALA A 267 7.61 16.48 -7.56
C ALA A 267 7.15 16.17 -6.12
N ASN A 268 7.78 15.19 -5.44
CA ASN A 268 7.37 14.76 -4.11
C ASN A 268 7.82 15.70 -2.99
N ARG A 269 8.60 16.73 -3.29
CA ARG A 269 9.03 17.74 -2.33
C ARG A 269 8.35 19.06 -2.59
N ASN A 270 7.26 19.31 -1.87
CA ASN A 270 6.43 20.51 -2.04
C ASN A 270 7.26 21.81 -2.06
N ARG A 271 8.26 21.95 -1.16
CA ARG A 271 9.14 23.14 -1.15
C ARG A 271 9.93 23.26 -2.45
N LEU A 272 10.41 22.14 -2.99
CA LEU A 272 11.26 22.15 -4.18
C LEU A 272 10.46 22.51 -5.43
N ARG A 273 9.31 21.85 -5.68
CA ARG A 273 8.46 22.14 -6.84
C ARG A 273 7.83 23.54 -6.79
N LYS A 274 7.62 24.12 -5.60
CA LYS A 274 7.15 25.51 -5.46
C LYS A 274 8.24 26.56 -5.66
N SER A 275 9.50 26.20 -5.47
CA SER A 275 10.62 27.13 -5.60
C SER A 275 11.32 27.08 -6.96
N CYS A 276 11.09 26.04 -7.76
CA CYS A 276 11.80 25.80 -8.99
C CYS A 276 10.96 24.95 -9.95
N GLU A 277 10.78 25.41 -11.16
CA GLU A 277 10.18 24.64 -12.24
C GLU A 277 11.05 23.44 -12.63
N TRP A 278 10.46 22.41 -13.25
CA TRP A 278 11.18 21.18 -13.59
C TRP A 278 12.41 21.42 -14.47
N GLU A 279 12.28 22.24 -15.53
CA GLU A 279 13.36 22.56 -16.46
C GLU A 279 14.56 23.16 -15.74
N ASN A 280 14.32 24.10 -14.81
CA ASN A 280 15.38 24.74 -14.01
C ASN A 280 15.98 23.75 -12.98
N TYR A 281 15.18 22.83 -12.45
CA TYR A 281 15.66 21.81 -11.52
C TYR A 281 16.52 20.78 -12.25
N LYS A 282 16.09 20.31 -13.40
CA LYS A 282 16.80 19.36 -14.26
C LYS A 282 18.18 19.91 -14.63
N TYR A 283 18.24 21.15 -15.11
CA TYR A 283 19.49 21.82 -15.46
C TYR A 283 20.49 21.87 -14.30
N ARG A 284 20.05 22.17 -13.08
CA ARG A 284 20.91 22.15 -11.88
C ARG A 284 21.46 20.78 -11.55
N VAL A 285 20.65 19.74 -11.71
CA VAL A 285 21.07 18.35 -11.46
C VAL A 285 22.10 17.90 -12.50
N GLU A 286 21.91 18.23 -13.77
CA GLU A 286 22.83 17.90 -14.85
C GLU A 286 24.20 18.59 -14.66
N GLN A 287 24.22 19.85 -14.23
CA GLN A 287 25.47 20.56 -13.92
C GLN A 287 26.18 20.05 -12.66
N SER A 288 25.46 19.40 -11.75
CA SER A 288 26.06 18.85 -10.51
C SER A 288 26.67 17.45 -10.69
N ILE A 289 26.51 16.84 -11.86
CA ILE A 289 27.16 15.55 -12.20
C ILE A 289 28.57 15.88 -12.70
N PRO A 290 29.66 15.46 -12.01
CA PRO A 290 30.99 15.63 -12.53
C PRO A 290 31.10 14.94 -13.90
N GLU A 291 31.66 15.64 -14.90
CA GLU A 291 32.02 14.98 -16.16
C GLU A 291 32.90 13.77 -15.83
N ALA A 292 32.43 12.58 -16.21
CA ALA A 292 33.22 11.38 -16.10
C ALA A 292 34.46 11.57 -16.97
N LYS A 293 35.61 11.78 -16.33
CA LYS A 293 36.93 11.82 -16.96
C LYS A 293 37.37 10.42 -17.32
#